data_2a378364315706f3693d819561337b56
#
_entry.id   2a378364315706f3693d819561337b56
#
_cell.length_a   1.000
_cell.length_b   1.000
_cell.length_c   1.000
_cell.angle_alpha   90.00
_cell.angle_beta   90.00
_cell.angle_gamma   90.00
#
_symmetry.space_group_name_H-M   'P 1'
#
loop_
_entity.id
_entity.type
_entity.pdbx_description
1 polymer ?
#
loop_
_entity_poly.entity_id
_entity_poly.type
_entity_poly.pdbx_seq_one_letter_code
_entity_poly.pdbx_strand_id
1 'polypeptide(L)'
;MSQVLSIVASGMVSAVGLSAPASCAAIRCALDNFQETRFIDQGGEWLLAASVPLEQPWRGRAKLLKMAARAIDEALRGQPDLDCTELPLLLCVAEGDRPGRCAGLDESFLRDLEGELGRRFHPSSALIARGRVGGAVALLNARKLIQGGCRQVLVAGVDSFVSGPTLAAYEARERLLTSQNSNGFIPGEGAAAVLVAAPLHEEAPQLLCI
;
A
#
# COMPACT_ATOMS: atom_id res chain seq x y z
N MET A 1 28.06 7.71 5.97
CA MET A 1 27.07 8.80 6.10
C MET A 1 25.73 8.28 5.65
N SER A 2 24.67 8.44 6.45
CA SER A 2 23.31 8.09 6.03
C SER A 2 22.89 9.05 4.91
N GLN A 3 22.61 8.53 3.72
CA GLN A 3 22.11 9.36 2.63
C GLN A 3 20.62 9.62 2.86
N VAL A 4 20.23 10.87 2.93
CA VAL A 4 18.84 11.31 2.97
C VAL A 4 18.18 11.01 1.61
N LEU A 5 16.90 10.65 1.61
CA LEU A 5 16.08 10.55 0.41
C LEU A 5 15.08 11.70 0.37
N SER A 6 14.91 12.31 -0.79
CA SER A 6 13.84 13.28 -1.02
C SER A 6 12.59 12.59 -1.56
N ILE A 7 11.41 12.98 -1.06
CA ILE A 7 10.12 12.57 -1.64
C ILE A 7 9.78 13.53 -2.76
N VAL A 8 9.68 13.01 -4.00
CA VAL A 8 9.37 13.78 -5.20
C VAL A 8 7.87 13.88 -5.43
N ALA A 9 7.17 12.77 -5.21
CA ALA A 9 5.74 12.67 -5.41
C ALA A 9 5.15 11.57 -4.51
N SER A 10 3.85 11.61 -4.29
CA SER A 10 3.13 10.60 -3.52
C SER A 10 1.75 10.34 -4.10
N GLY A 11 1.21 9.17 -3.78
CA GLY A 11 -0.16 8.80 -4.05
C GLY A 11 -0.70 7.92 -2.93
N MET A 12 -2.01 7.97 -2.69
CA MET A 12 -2.64 7.22 -1.61
C MET A 12 -4.09 6.87 -1.95
N VAL A 13 -4.49 5.68 -1.55
CA VAL A 13 -5.88 5.23 -1.57
C VAL A 13 -6.19 4.66 -0.21
N SER A 14 -7.20 5.22 0.44
CA SER A 14 -7.65 4.81 1.78
C SER A 14 -9.16 4.70 1.86
N ALA A 15 -9.66 4.23 2.99
CA ALA A 15 -11.11 4.17 3.24
C ALA A 15 -11.78 5.55 3.21
N VAL A 16 -11.03 6.63 3.49
CA VAL A 16 -11.53 7.99 3.59
C VAL A 16 -11.16 8.88 2.39
N GLY A 17 -10.47 8.34 1.38
CA GLY A 17 -10.10 9.10 0.19
C GLY A 17 -9.43 8.25 -0.89
N LEU A 18 -9.72 8.56 -2.14
CA LEU A 18 -9.16 7.87 -3.30
C LEU A 18 -7.98 8.63 -3.93
N SER A 19 -7.39 9.56 -3.19
CA SER A 19 -6.16 10.27 -3.54
C SER A 19 -5.44 10.71 -2.26
N ALA A 20 -4.16 11.03 -2.33
CA ALA A 20 -3.38 11.51 -1.19
C ALA A 20 -3.95 12.82 -0.61
N PRO A 21 -4.29 13.86 -1.41
CA PRO A 21 -4.92 15.08 -0.87
C PRO A 21 -6.24 14.81 -0.15
N ALA A 22 -7.12 13.97 -0.74
CA ALA A 22 -8.41 13.66 -0.15
C ALA A 22 -8.27 12.88 1.16
N SER A 23 -7.42 11.84 1.18
CA SER A 23 -7.14 11.06 2.39
C SER A 23 -6.53 11.92 3.49
N CYS A 24 -5.53 12.75 3.16
CA CYS A 24 -4.92 13.65 4.15
C CYS A 24 -5.88 14.71 4.68
N ALA A 25 -6.79 15.25 3.85
CA ALA A 25 -7.80 16.18 4.28
C ALA A 25 -8.79 15.52 5.26
N ALA A 26 -9.29 14.33 4.92
CA ALA A 26 -10.19 13.57 5.78
C ALA A 26 -9.54 13.23 7.13
N ILE A 27 -8.29 12.77 7.13
CA ILE A 27 -7.52 12.45 8.35
C ILE A 27 -7.36 13.71 9.22
N ARG A 28 -7.02 14.87 8.64
CA ARG A 28 -6.92 16.14 9.39
C ARG A 28 -8.25 16.58 10.01
N CYS A 29 -9.36 16.22 9.37
CA CYS A 29 -10.70 16.48 9.90
C CYS A 29 -11.19 15.39 10.86
N ALA A 30 -10.35 14.43 11.24
CA ALA A 30 -10.70 13.27 12.06
C ALA A 30 -11.91 12.48 11.51
N LEU A 31 -12.08 12.45 10.19
CA LEU A 31 -13.10 11.64 9.54
C LEU A 31 -12.65 10.19 9.49
N ASP A 32 -13.55 9.29 9.77
CA ASP A 32 -13.40 7.86 9.58
C ASP A 32 -14.43 7.34 8.55
N ASN A 33 -14.29 6.08 8.18
CA ASN A 33 -15.23 5.38 7.31
C ASN A 33 -15.34 3.92 7.75
N PHE A 34 -15.60 3.71 9.05
CA PHE A 34 -15.89 2.39 9.57
C PHE A 34 -17.33 2.01 9.23
N GLN A 35 -17.47 0.94 8.47
CA GLN A 35 -18.76 0.46 7.99
C GLN A 35 -18.93 -1.02 8.29
N GLU A 36 -20.17 -1.45 8.46
CA GLU A 36 -20.51 -2.86 8.52
C GLU A 36 -20.10 -3.55 7.23
N THR A 37 -19.44 -4.68 7.38
CA THR A 37 -19.08 -5.54 6.26
C THR A 37 -20.19 -6.58 6.03
N ARG A 38 -20.02 -7.42 5.03
CA ARG A 38 -20.84 -8.61 4.81
C ARG A 38 -20.39 -9.83 5.64
N PHE A 39 -19.43 -9.67 6.53
CA PHE A 39 -18.92 -10.72 7.38
C PHE A 39 -19.51 -10.56 8.77
N ILE A 40 -19.89 -11.69 9.35
CA ILE A 40 -20.53 -11.78 10.68
C ILE A 40 -19.49 -12.36 11.62
N ASP A 41 -19.41 -11.82 12.84
CA ASP A 41 -18.59 -12.37 13.92
C ASP A 41 -19.24 -13.62 14.54
N GLN A 42 -18.54 -14.27 15.46
CA GLN A 42 -19.06 -15.45 16.16
C GLN A 42 -20.26 -15.13 17.08
N GLY A 43 -20.47 -13.87 17.41
CA GLY A 43 -21.63 -13.38 18.17
C GLY A 43 -22.86 -13.16 17.29
N GLY A 44 -22.72 -13.22 15.95
CA GLY A 44 -23.82 -12.99 15.00
C GLY A 44 -23.96 -11.54 14.56
N GLU A 45 -23.02 -10.65 14.94
CA GLU A 45 -23.03 -9.23 14.58
C GLU A 45 -22.12 -8.96 13.38
N TRP A 46 -22.44 -7.90 12.60
CA TRP A 46 -21.64 -7.51 11.45
C TRP A 46 -20.28 -6.95 11.88
N LEU A 47 -19.20 -7.49 11.32
CA LEU A 47 -17.86 -6.95 11.52
C LEU A 47 -17.72 -5.58 10.88
N LEU A 48 -17.20 -4.61 11.64
CA LEU A 48 -16.82 -3.31 11.12
C LEU A 48 -15.49 -3.38 10.39
N ALA A 49 -15.34 -2.61 9.31
CA ALA A 49 -14.08 -2.43 8.61
C ALA A 49 -13.97 -1.06 7.94
N ALA A 50 -12.73 -0.62 7.73
CA ALA A 50 -12.39 0.56 6.93
C ALA A 50 -12.08 0.11 5.49
N SER A 51 -13.11 -0.05 4.67
CA SER A 51 -12.99 -0.52 3.29
C SER A 51 -12.80 0.63 2.30
N VAL A 52 -11.89 0.47 1.34
CA VAL A 52 -11.69 1.44 0.25
C VAL A 52 -12.90 1.41 -0.69
N PRO A 53 -13.57 2.57 -0.91
CA PRO A 53 -14.78 2.67 -1.74
C PRO A 53 -14.41 2.82 -3.23
N LEU A 54 -13.92 1.74 -3.86
CA LEU A 54 -13.69 1.74 -5.32
C LEU A 54 -15.01 1.77 -6.08
N GLU A 55 -14.98 2.27 -7.33
CA GLU A 55 -16.15 2.45 -8.19
C GLU A 55 -16.90 1.13 -8.48
N GLN A 56 -16.18 0.02 -8.46
CA GLN A 56 -16.74 -1.32 -8.63
C GLN A 56 -16.42 -2.20 -7.41
N PRO A 57 -17.24 -3.20 -7.11
CA PRO A 57 -17.09 -4.04 -5.93
C PRO A 57 -15.98 -5.08 -6.09
N TRP A 58 -14.78 -4.65 -6.47
CA TRP A 58 -13.60 -5.51 -6.54
C TRP A 58 -13.30 -6.17 -5.20
N ARG A 59 -12.74 -7.38 -5.24
CA ARG A 59 -12.43 -8.19 -4.06
C ARG A 59 -11.09 -8.91 -4.21
N GLY A 60 -10.50 -9.27 -3.07
CA GLY A 60 -9.26 -10.05 -3.02
C GLY A 60 -8.15 -9.43 -3.87
N ARG A 61 -7.47 -10.28 -4.64
CA ARG A 61 -6.31 -9.87 -5.46
C ARG A 61 -6.65 -8.76 -6.47
N ALA A 62 -7.82 -8.81 -7.09
CA ALA A 62 -8.23 -7.78 -8.04
C ALA A 62 -8.40 -6.42 -7.37
N LYS A 63 -8.94 -6.36 -6.14
CA LYS A 63 -9.05 -5.11 -5.38
C LYS A 63 -7.68 -4.55 -5.01
N LEU A 64 -6.77 -5.40 -4.55
CA LEU A 64 -5.39 -5.00 -4.26
C LEU A 64 -4.71 -4.41 -5.50
N LEU A 65 -4.90 -5.04 -6.66
CA LEU A 65 -4.35 -4.56 -7.93
C LEU A 65 -4.85 -3.15 -8.27
N LYS A 66 -6.17 -2.92 -8.17
CA LYS A 66 -6.79 -1.63 -8.46
C LYS A 66 -6.35 -0.54 -7.48
N MET A 67 -6.24 -0.86 -6.19
CA MET A 67 -5.76 0.09 -5.18
C MET A 67 -4.28 0.46 -5.43
N ALA A 68 -3.42 -0.52 -5.69
CA ALA A 68 -2.00 -0.29 -5.97
C ALA A 68 -1.83 0.55 -7.24
N ALA A 69 -2.51 0.18 -8.33
CA ALA A 69 -2.46 0.92 -9.59
C ALA A 69 -2.87 2.38 -9.42
N ARG A 70 -3.96 2.64 -8.67
CA ARG A 70 -4.45 4.00 -8.43
C ARG A 70 -3.45 4.85 -7.64
N ALA A 71 -2.87 4.32 -6.57
CA ALA A 71 -1.87 5.03 -5.77
C ALA A 71 -0.58 5.31 -6.58
N ILE A 72 -0.15 4.35 -7.39
CA ILE A 72 1.02 4.50 -8.27
C ILE A 72 0.74 5.52 -9.36
N ASP A 73 -0.40 5.43 -10.05
CA ASP A 73 -0.77 6.39 -11.10
C ASP A 73 -0.83 7.82 -10.57
N GLU A 74 -1.36 8.01 -9.36
CA GLU A 74 -1.37 9.32 -8.71
C GLU A 74 0.06 9.84 -8.48
N ALA A 75 0.96 9.01 -7.95
CA ALA A 75 2.34 9.40 -7.69
C ALA A 75 3.12 9.74 -8.98
N LEU A 76 2.74 9.12 -10.11
CA LEU A 76 3.40 9.34 -11.40
C LEU A 76 2.76 10.44 -12.24
N ARG A 77 1.53 10.87 -11.94
CA ARG A 77 0.75 11.84 -12.76
C ARG A 77 1.43 13.18 -12.93
N GLY A 78 2.17 13.64 -11.95
CA GLY A 78 2.92 14.89 -12.00
C GLY A 78 4.31 14.79 -12.64
N GLN A 79 4.64 13.65 -13.26
CA GLN A 79 5.97 13.34 -13.80
C GLN A 79 5.87 12.90 -15.27
N PRO A 80 5.47 13.78 -16.20
CA PRO A 80 5.19 13.40 -17.59
C PRO A 80 6.42 12.89 -18.35
N ASP A 81 7.60 13.38 -18.00
CA ASP A 81 8.86 13.04 -18.68
C ASP A 81 9.57 11.81 -18.06
N LEU A 82 8.93 11.15 -17.07
CA LEU A 82 9.52 10.00 -16.38
C LEU A 82 9.37 8.74 -17.22
N ASP A 83 10.50 8.19 -17.67
CA ASP A 83 10.52 6.88 -18.30
C ASP A 83 10.41 5.77 -17.23
N CYS A 84 9.27 5.13 -17.18
CA CYS A 84 9.04 4.03 -16.23
C CYS A 84 9.96 2.83 -16.47
N THR A 85 10.52 2.64 -17.68
CA THR A 85 11.46 1.54 -17.94
C THR A 85 12.81 1.73 -17.26
N GLU A 86 13.14 2.95 -16.86
CA GLU A 86 14.31 3.31 -16.04
C GLU A 86 13.97 3.41 -14.54
N LEU A 87 12.70 3.26 -14.16
CA LEU A 87 12.21 3.43 -12.79
C LEU A 87 12.03 2.08 -12.09
N PRO A 88 12.86 1.71 -11.11
CA PRO A 88 12.59 0.53 -10.28
C PRO A 88 11.33 0.74 -9.42
N LEU A 89 10.44 -0.25 -9.40
CA LEU A 89 9.30 -0.34 -8.50
C LEU A 89 9.57 -1.37 -7.39
N LEU A 90 9.57 -0.91 -6.15
CA LEU A 90 9.63 -1.75 -4.95
C LEU A 90 8.22 -1.85 -4.34
N LEU A 91 7.54 -2.98 -4.62
CA LEU A 91 6.15 -3.18 -4.24
C LEU A 91 6.05 -3.99 -2.94
N CYS A 92 5.61 -3.35 -1.87
CA CYS A 92 5.37 -3.98 -0.57
C CYS A 92 3.98 -4.64 -0.55
N VAL A 93 3.93 -5.88 -0.12
CA VAL A 93 2.70 -6.66 0.05
C VAL A 93 2.71 -7.42 1.37
N ALA A 94 1.59 -8.03 1.71
CA ALA A 94 1.45 -8.89 2.87
C ALA A 94 2.56 -9.95 2.93
N GLU A 95 3.08 -10.21 4.14
CA GLU A 95 4.05 -11.27 4.42
C GLU A 95 3.52 -12.66 4.06
N GLY A 96 4.43 -13.59 3.72
CA GLY A 96 4.08 -14.91 3.21
C GLY A 96 3.29 -15.77 4.20
N ASP A 97 3.57 -15.60 5.49
CA ASP A 97 2.99 -16.35 6.62
C ASP A 97 1.79 -15.64 7.28
N ARG A 98 1.32 -14.52 6.70
CA ARG A 98 0.12 -13.85 7.24
C ARG A 98 -1.09 -14.78 7.17
N PRO A 99 -1.83 -14.95 8.27
CA PRO A 99 -3.06 -15.70 8.28
C PRO A 99 -4.09 -15.17 7.28
N GLY A 100 -4.62 -16.04 6.42
CA GLY A 100 -5.59 -15.66 5.40
C GLY A 100 -5.06 -14.76 4.29
N ARG A 101 -3.73 -14.70 4.10
CA ARG A 101 -3.08 -13.94 3.02
C ARG A 101 -3.74 -14.24 1.67
N CYS A 102 -3.99 -13.19 0.90
CA CYS A 102 -4.45 -13.34 -0.47
C CYS A 102 -3.42 -14.11 -1.32
N ALA A 103 -3.89 -15.08 -2.08
CA ALA A 103 -3.03 -15.85 -2.99
C ALA A 103 -2.55 -14.99 -4.18
N GLY A 104 -1.42 -15.39 -4.79
CA GLY A 104 -0.88 -14.74 -5.99
C GLY A 104 -0.27 -13.36 -5.74
N LEU A 105 0.17 -13.07 -4.51
CA LEU A 105 0.98 -11.88 -4.21
C LEU A 105 2.47 -12.22 -4.37
N ASP A 106 2.86 -12.53 -5.59
CA ASP A 106 4.18 -12.92 -6.04
C ASP A 106 4.58 -12.11 -7.28
N GLU A 107 5.58 -12.53 -8.02
CA GLU A 107 6.03 -11.84 -9.23
C GLU A 107 4.93 -11.71 -10.30
N SER A 108 3.90 -12.59 -10.29
CA SER A 108 2.75 -12.43 -11.18
C SER A 108 1.94 -11.19 -10.86
N PHE A 109 1.88 -10.80 -9.59
CA PHE A 109 1.19 -9.59 -9.17
C PHE A 109 1.86 -8.32 -9.69
N LEU A 110 3.18 -8.30 -9.74
CA LEU A 110 3.93 -7.18 -10.33
C LEU A 110 3.66 -7.06 -11.84
N ARG A 111 3.68 -8.19 -12.57
CA ARG A 111 3.36 -8.21 -14.01
C ARG A 111 1.93 -7.76 -14.31
N ASP A 112 0.96 -8.20 -13.50
CA ASP A 112 -0.43 -7.78 -13.67
C ASP A 112 -0.60 -6.29 -13.36
N LEU A 113 0.16 -5.76 -12.40
CA LEU A 113 0.18 -4.34 -12.08
C LEU A 113 0.76 -3.50 -13.23
N GLU A 114 1.83 -3.97 -13.87
CA GLU A 114 2.35 -3.36 -15.10
C GLU A 114 1.30 -3.35 -16.22
N GLY A 115 0.59 -4.47 -16.41
CA GLY A 115 -0.51 -4.58 -17.36
C GLY A 115 -1.67 -3.63 -17.05
N GLU A 116 -2.06 -3.51 -15.79
CA GLU A 116 -3.11 -2.60 -15.33
C GLU A 116 -2.74 -1.12 -15.54
N LEU A 117 -1.48 -0.77 -15.31
CA LEU A 117 -0.96 0.58 -15.51
C LEU A 117 -0.65 0.90 -16.98
N GLY A 118 -0.56 -0.11 -17.85
CA GLY A 118 -0.08 0.05 -19.23
C GLY A 118 1.38 0.50 -19.30
N ARG A 119 2.19 0.18 -18.29
CA ARG A 119 3.58 0.63 -18.13
C ARG A 119 4.48 -0.54 -17.75
N ARG A 120 5.75 -0.47 -18.16
CA ARG A 120 6.80 -1.40 -17.74
C ARG A 120 7.74 -0.68 -16.80
N PHE A 121 8.17 -1.39 -15.75
CA PHE A 121 9.16 -0.87 -14.81
C PHE A 121 10.54 -1.46 -15.05
N HIS A 122 11.56 -0.86 -14.43
CA HIS A 122 12.95 -1.30 -14.56
C HIS A 122 13.12 -2.76 -14.08
N PRO A 123 14.00 -3.58 -14.71
CA PRO A 123 14.23 -4.98 -14.32
C PRO A 123 14.64 -5.19 -12.85
N SER A 124 15.17 -4.18 -12.17
CA SER A 124 15.45 -4.23 -10.73
C SER A 124 14.22 -4.04 -9.83
N SER A 125 13.03 -3.97 -10.43
CA SER A 125 11.78 -3.93 -9.67
C SER A 125 11.59 -5.23 -8.89
N ALA A 126 11.06 -5.12 -7.67
CA ALA A 126 10.92 -6.28 -6.79
C ALA A 126 9.67 -6.19 -5.91
N LEU A 127 9.13 -7.36 -5.59
CA LEU A 127 8.07 -7.51 -4.61
C LEU A 127 8.67 -7.78 -3.23
N ILE A 128 8.20 -7.06 -2.21
CA ILE A 128 8.70 -7.11 -0.83
C ILE A 128 7.58 -7.58 0.08
N ALA A 129 7.58 -8.87 0.43
CA ALA A 129 6.62 -9.49 1.33
C ALA A 129 7.16 -9.57 2.77
N ARG A 130 7.27 -8.41 3.44
CA ARG A 130 7.85 -8.27 4.79
C ARG A 130 6.87 -7.64 5.80
N GLY A 131 5.58 -7.66 5.51
CA GLY A 131 4.54 -7.15 6.41
C GLY A 131 4.84 -5.73 6.90
N ARG A 132 4.74 -5.52 8.20
CA ARG A 132 4.87 -4.19 8.83
C ARG A 132 6.21 -3.49 8.59
N VAL A 133 7.28 -4.22 8.35
CA VAL A 133 8.61 -3.65 8.07
C VAL A 133 8.88 -3.50 6.58
N GLY A 134 7.93 -3.90 5.72
CA GLY A 134 8.08 -3.88 4.27
C GLY A 134 8.49 -2.51 3.73
N GLY A 135 7.85 -1.44 4.18
CA GLY A 135 8.16 -0.07 3.77
C GLY A 135 9.59 0.36 4.14
N ALA A 136 10.05 0.03 5.35
CA ALA A 136 11.43 0.33 5.77
C ALA A 136 12.45 -0.44 4.91
N VAL A 137 12.19 -1.73 4.65
CA VAL A 137 13.05 -2.56 3.77
C VAL A 137 13.06 -1.99 2.35
N ALA A 138 11.91 -1.56 1.83
CA ALA A 138 11.82 -0.93 0.51
C ALA A 138 12.64 0.36 0.43
N LEU A 139 12.54 1.24 1.43
CA LEU A 139 13.30 2.49 1.48
C LEU A 139 14.81 2.24 1.58
N LEU A 140 15.24 1.25 2.36
CA LEU A 140 16.66 0.84 2.40
C LEU A 140 17.15 0.32 1.04
N ASN A 141 16.33 -0.46 0.33
CA ASN A 141 16.65 -0.93 -1.00
C ASN A 141 16.63 0.20 -2.03
N ALA A 142 15.67 1.12 -1.94
CA ALA A 142 15.61 2.31 -2.78
C ALA A 142 16.89 3.14 -2.64
N ARG A 143 17.37 3.37 -1.41
CA ARG A 143 18.64 4.04 -1.16
C ARG A 143 19.81 3.35 -1.85
N LYS A 144 19.90 2.02 -1.77
CA LYS A 144 20.97 1.26 -2.45
C LYS A 144 20.90 1.39 -3.98
N LEU A 145 19.70 1.35 -4.55
CA LEU A 145 19.49 1.53 -5.99
C LEU A 145 19.91 2.94 -6.44
N ILE A 146 19.57 3.96 -5.67
CA ILE A 146 19.95 5.36 -5.96
C ILE A 146 21.47 5.54 -5.82
N GLN A 147 22.11 4.93 -4.82
CA GLN A 147 23.56 4.90 -4.69
C GLN A 147 24.23 4.15 -5.85
N GLY A 148 23.56 3.16 -6.42
CA GLY A 148 23.99 2.40 -7.59
C GLY A 148 23.75 3.10 -8.93
N GLY A 149 23.25 4.35 -8.92
CA GLY A 149 23.06 5.15 -10.12
C GLY A 149 21.63 5.32 -10.61
N CYS A 150 20.64 4.68 -9.98
CA CYS A 150 19.24 4.96 -10.30
C CYS A 150 18.90 6.38 -9.90
N ARG A 151 18.27 7.11 -10.81
CA ARG A 151 17.89 8.51 -10.60
C ARG A 151 16.76 8.65 -9.57
N GLN A 152 15.80 7.75 -9.66
CA GLN A 152 14.60 7.70 -8.82
C GLN A 152 14.20 6.25 -8.58
N VAL A 153 13.43 6.01 -7.53
CA VAL A 153 12.83 4.69 -7.22
C VAL A 153 11.40 4.92 -6.74
N LEU A 154 10.48 4.13 -7.25
CA LEU A 154 9.09 4.12 -6.79
C LEU A 154 8.94 3.06 -5.70
N VAL A 155 8.55 3.48 -4.51
CA VAL A 155 8.20 2.59 -3.41
C VAL A 155 6.69 2.61 -3.24
N ALA A 156 6.05 1.47 -3.36
CA ALA A 156 4.60 1.35 -3.19
C ALA A 156 4.26 0.22 -2.22
N GLY A 157 3.10 0.33 -1.60
CA GLY A 157 2.57 -0.71 -0.73
C GLY A 157 1.06 -0.84 -0.87
N VAL A 158 0.57 -2.07 -0.80
CA VAL A 158 -0.86 -2.37 -0.82
C VAL A 158 -1.17 -3.52 0.11
N ASP A 159 -2.26 -3.37 0.86
CA ASP A 159 -2.71 -4.41 1.76
C ASP A 159 -4.21 -4.35 2.03
N SER A 160 -4.77 -5.50 2.44
CA SER A 160 -6.14 -5.61 2.90
C SER A 160 -6.26 -6.68 3.98
N PHE A 161 -6.90 -6.32 5.09
CA PHE A 161 -7.39 -7.25 6.10
C PHE A 161 -8.86 -7.63 5.87
N VAL A 162 -9.51 -7.03 4.87
CA VAL A 162 -10.96 -7.18 4.61
C VAL A 162 -11.22 -8.36 3.67
N SER A 163 -10.86 -9.56 4.13
CA SER A 163 -11.16 -10.81 3.43
C SER A 163 -11.64 -11.88 4.43
N GLY A 164 -12.55 -12.76 4.01
CA GLY A 164 -13.09 -13.79 4.89
C GLY A 164 -12.01 -14.64 5.60
N PRO A 165 -11.02 -15.20 4.86
CA PRO A 165 -9.95 -15.97 5.48
C PRO A 165 -9.10 -15.19 6.49
N THR A 166 -8.80 -13.91 6.19
CA THR A 166 -8.05 -13.04 7.10
C THR A 166 -8.88 -12.75 8.36
N LEU A 167 -10.13 -12.31 8.17
CA LEU A 167 -11.01 -11.97 9.29
C LEU A 167 -11.21 -13.17 10.21
N ALA A 168 -11.56 -14.34 9.69
CA ALA A 168 -11.73 -15.55 10.47
C ALA A 168 -10.47 -15.93 11.26
N ALA A 169 -9.29 -15.81 10.65
CA ALA A 169 -8.02 -16.12 11.30
C ALA A 169 -7.66 -15.15 12.43
N TYR A 170 -8.00 -13.86 12.29
CA TYR A 170 -7.75 -12.85 13.33
C TYR A 170 -8.82 -12.85 14.41
N GLU A 171 -10.07 -13.18 14.08
CA GLU A 171 -11.13 -13.39 15.05
C GLU A 171 -10.82 -14.59 15.96
N ALA A 172 -10.44 -15.74 15.40
CA ALA A 172 -10.03 -16.93 16.16
C ALA A 172 -8.85 -16.67 17.12
N ARG A 173 -8.12 -15.56 16.93
CA ARG A 173 -7.02 -15.10 17.80
C ARG A 173 -7.44 -13.95 18.72
N GLU A 174 -8.73 -13.65 18.78
CA GLU A 174 -9.28 -12.54 19.58
C GLU A 174 -8.60 -11.20 19.29
N ARG A 175 -8.30 -10.92 17.98
CA ARG A 175 -7.61 -9.70 17.57
C ARG A 175 -8.53 -8.66 16.94
N LEU A 176 -9.72 -9.03 16.49
CA LEU A 176 -10.70 -8.12 15.90
C LEU A 176 -11.59 -7.50 16.98
N LEU A 177 -11.98 -6.25 16.75
CA LEU A 177 -13.07 -5.62 17.47
C LEU A 177 -14.38 -6.33 17.06
N THR A 178 -15.03 -6.98 18.01
CA THR A 178 -16.27 -7.75 17.82
C THR A 178 -17.24 -7.48 18.96
N SER A 179 -18.44 -7.99 18.86
CA SER A 179 -19.42 -7.96 19.95
C SER A 179 -18.91 -8.57 21.26
N GLN A 180 -17.95 -9.50 21.17
CA GLN A 180 -17.38 -10.24 22.32
C GLN A 180 -15.97 -9.77 22.69
N ASN A 181 -15.31 -8.94 21.89
CA ASN A 181 -13.94 -8.46 22.13
C ASN A 181 -13.84 -6.96 21.89
N SER A 182 -13.89 -6.17 22.95
CA SER A 182 -13.75 -4.70 22.90
C SER A 182 -12.30 -4.20 22.72
N ASN A 183 -11.30 -5.06 22.87
CA ASN A 183 -9.88 -4.72 22.78
C ASN A 183 -9.26 -5.03 21.40
N GLY A 184 -10.08 -5.47 20.46
CA GLY A 184 -9.65 -5.79 19.11
C GLY A 184 -9.44 -4.54 18.23
N PHE A 185 -8.84 -4.74 17.07
CA PHE A 185 -8.71 -3.68 16.06
C PHE A 185 -9.82 -3.79 15.00
N ILE A 186 -10.16 -2.66 14.38
CA ILE A 186 -11.02 -2.62 13.20
C ILE A 186 -10.15 -2.87 11.97
N PRO A 187 -10.43 -3.92 11.16
CA PRO A 187 -9.65 -4.21 9.95
C PRO A 187 -9.85 -3.14 8.88
N GLY A 188 -8.82 -2.91 8.09
CA GLY A 188 -8.85 -1.95 7.01
C GLY A 188 -8.05 -2.42 5.81
N GLU A 189 -8.05 -1.58 4.78
CA GLU A 189 -7.29 -1.77 3.56
C GLU A 189 -6.85 -0.44 2.97
N GLY A 190 -5.84 -0.46 2.12
CA GLY A 190 -5.35 0.72 1.43
C GLY A 190 -4.12 0.45 0.58
N ALA A 191 -3.72 1.48 -0.15
CA ALA A 191 -2.48 1.51 -0.91
C ALA A 191 -1.85 2.89 -0.83
N ALA A 192 -0.53 2.94 -0.89
CA ALA A 192 0.22 4.18 -0.99
C ALA A 192 1.45 3.99 -1.87
N ALA A 193 1.91 5.07 -2.47
CA ALA A 193 3.14 5.10 -3.25
C ALA A 193 3.90 6.40 -2.98
N VAL A 194 5.23 6.32 -2.97
CA VAL A 194 6.12 7.47 -2.92
C VAL A 194 7.21 7.33 -3.97
N LEU A 195 7.44 8.38 -4.72
CA LEU A 195 8.57 8.49 -5.63
C LEU A 195 9.71 9.13 -4.85
N VAL A 196 10.83 8.44 -4.75
CA VAL A 196 12.00 8.91 -4.00
C VAL A 196 13.22 9.10 -4.91
N ALA A 197 14.05 10.08 -4.56
CA ALA A 197 15.28 10.43 -5.27
C ALA A 197 16.41 10.72 -4.27
N ALA A 198 17.60 10.92 -4.80
CA ALA A 198 18.68 11.58 -4.04
C ALA A 198 18.23 12.98 -3.57
N PRO A 199 18.88 13.57 -2.57
CA PRO A 199 18.53 14.90 -2.09
C PRO A 199 18.51 15.93 -3.23
N LEU A 200 17.37 16.62 -3.38
CA LEU A 200 17.18 17.62 -4.45
C LEU A 200 17.63 19.02 -3.97
N HIS A 201 17.13 19.42 -2.81
CA HIS A 201 17.45 20.67 -2.12
C HIS A 201 16.99 20.60 -0.66
N GLU A 202 17.41 21.55 0.18
CA GLU A 202 17.13 21.51 1.62
C GLU A 202 15.65 21.61 1.99
N GLU A 203 14.83 22.26 1.16
CA GLU A 203 13.39 22.43 1.38
C GLU A 203 12.53 21.25 0.89
N ALA A 204 13.11 20.31 0.14
CA ALA A 204 12.35 19.14 -0.33
C ALA A 204 11.96 18.24 0.85
N PRO A 205 10.74 17.64 0.85
CA PRO A 205 10.38 16.65 1.85
C PRO A 205 11.40 15.52 1.90
N GLN A 206 11.99 15.30 3.07
CA GLN A 206 13.12 14.38 3.23
C GLN A 206 12.74 13.21 4.11
N LEU A 207 13.20 12.02 3.73
CA LEU A 207 13.17 10.82 4.55
C LEU A 207 14.58 10.55 5.07
N LEU A 208 14.72 10.62 6.38
CA LEU A 208 15.93 10.15 7.07
C LEU A 208 15.82 8.63 7.21
N CYS A 209 16.53 7.90 6.36
CA CYS A 209 16.75 6.47 6.57
C CYS A 209 17.86 6.29 7.60
N ILE A 210 17.49 5.86 8.80
CA ILE A 210 18.41 5.48 9.87
C ILE A 210 19.02 4.12 9.58
#